data_0878071068d4f7cee7e29a537e80d832
#
_entry.id   0878071068d4f7cee7e29a537e80d832
#
_cell.length_a   1.000
_cell.length_b   1.000
_cell.length_c   1.000
_cell.angle_alpha   90.00
_cell.angle_beta   90.00
_cell.angle_gamma   90.00
#
_symmetry.space_group_name_H-M   'P 1'
#
loop_
_entity.id
_entity.type
_entity.pdbx_description
1 polymer ?
#
loop_
_entity_poly.entity_id
_entity_poly.type
_entity_poly.pdbx_seq_one_letter_code
_entity_poly.pdbx_strand_id
1 'polypeptide(L)'
;MYSKKMQYVIKSVPTNDKQALEDLLNEMSSQGWELYTMHEIETDDSFDFNCIFARQKQDEEKTDLDDIVSVTSFKTRMEKMLAAPTTPYATCKEIQLKISNQKDRIKRIKDELENDRLSVDDKNKLNTQMSDELRQLDSLKQALVNEISPENMYSFIKEEKFTVQLSEEIIDLVALEYNNGLLSETVKIRQNITDKLGYVIPHIHFHNDDELGQNEFSIKIHDIEVFRGLVFPNYVAFYKDDLKGYGITDEDIVAIDNITGKKIIWIKEEKTRDFWQQGISAVEYIGKAIEHISIRDVSDIMDYNDVNKLIEIVLENNSFLVDNIIPEFITIADLKYLLTCLIREQVSVKNIIYLFEKINDYANEPTKEDLLDKVRLAFSKLIIKDLAKDGEINVIEFSDETLEKVDSFFDSEDGENIIRIEACDVQEIANNINKLAKKKKLEVPILAVPMDIRHMCFVILSEFVPNLRVLACEELVSDFNIKFIGRV
;
A
#
# COMPACT_ATOMS: atom_id res chain seq x y z
N MET A 1 22.61 19.16 6.49
CA MET A 1 22.65 20.04 5.29
C MET A 1 21.25 20.09 4.73
N TYR A 2 20.53 21.21 4.90
CA TYR A 2 19.16 21.36 4.36
C TYR A 2 19.24 21.41 2.83
N SER A 3 18.59 20.49 2.15
CA SER A 3 18.39 20.51 0.70
C SER A 3 17.57 21.75 0.34
N LYS A 4 18.21 22.72 -0.33
CA LYS A 4 17.52 23.93 -0.81
C LYS A 4 16.50 23.50 -1.86
N LYS A 5 15.22 23.79 -1.63
CA LYS A 5 14.16 23.52 -2.60
C LYS A 5 14.35 24.42 -3.81
N MET A 6 14.46 23.84 -4.99
CA MET A 6 14.57 24.55 -6.27
C MET A 6 13.23 24.50 -6.99
N GLN A 7 12.90 25.60 -7.68
CA GLN A 7 11.79 25.63 -8.65
C GLN A 7 12.38 25.58 -10.05
N TYR A 8 11.71 24.93 -10.99
CA TYR A 8 12.13 24.80 -12.38
C TYR A 8 11.00 25.24 -13.31
N VAL A 9 11.37 25.89 -14.41
CA VAL A 9 10.46 26.24 -15.51
C VAL A 9 11.12 25.93 -16.83
N ILE A 10 10.35 25.45 -17.81
CA ILE A 10 10.84 25.11 -19.16
C ILE A 10 10.22 26.10 -20.14
N LYS A 11 11.06 26.66 -21.02
CA LYS A 11 10.67 27.56 -22.10
C LYS A 11 11.35 27.10 -23.40
N SER A 12 10.62 27.10 -24.51
CA SER A 12 11.15 26.74 -25.83
C SER A 12 11.28 27.97 -26.72
N VAL A 13 12.35 28.03 -27.51
CA VAL A 13 12.63 29.12 -28.46
C VAL A 13 13.22 28.52 -29.73
N PRO A 14 12.82 28.96 -30.96
CA PRO A 14 13.39 28.48 -32.20
C PRO A 14 14.91 28.69 -32.27
N THR A 15 15.65 27.68 -32.74
CA THR A 15 17.13 27.74 -32.83
C THR A 15 17.65 28.76 -33.80
N ASN A 16 16.83 29.15 -34.80
CA ASN A 16 17.17 30.15 -35.81
C ASN A 16 16.93 31.59 -35.38
N ASP A 17 16.33 31.86 -34.20
CA ASP A 17 16.03 33.19 -33.70
C ASP A 17 16.87 33.51 -32.46
N LYS A 18 18.10 34.01 -32.69
CA LYS A 18 19.02 34.40 -31.61
C LYS A 18 18.47 35.59 -30.78
N GLN A 19 17.69 36.49 -31.39
CA GLN A 19 17.14 37.63 -30.67
C GLN A 19 16.07 37.16 -29.66
N ALA A 20 15.20 36.24 -30.07
CA ALA A 20 14.21 35.67 -29.18
C ALA A 20 14.84 34.89 -28.02
N LEU A 21 15.98 34.24 -28.23
CA LEU A 21 16.72 33.56 -27.16
C LEU A 21 17.32 34.59 -26.16
N GLU A 22 17.96 35.64 -26.67
CA GLU A 22 18.49 36.73 -25.81
C GLU A 22 17.40 37.42 -25.01
N ASP A 23 16.25 37.70 -25.62
CA ASP A 23 15.11 38.34 -24.96
C ASP A 23 14.55 37.43 -23.86
N LEU A 24 14.40 36.11 -24.12
CA LEU A 24 13.98 35.11 -23.13
C LEU A 24 14.95 35.05 -21.95
N LEU A 25 16.25 34.99 -22.21
CA LEU A 25 17.27 34.89 -21.16
C LEU A 25 17.25 36.15 -20.25
N ASN A 26 17.09 37.31 -20.87
CA ASN A 26 17.00 38.61 -20.15
C ASN A 26 15.71 38.69 -19.35
N GLU A 27 14.57 38.27 -19.91
CA GLU A 27 13.28 38.24 -19.20
C GLU A 27 13.36 37.31 -17.98
N MET A 28 13.82 36.09 -18.15
CA MET A 28 13.91 35.10 -17.07
C MET A 28 14.89 35.54 -15.99
N SER A 29 16.03 36.15 -16.37
CA SER A 29 17.00 36.70 -15.43
C SER A 29 16.42 37.88 -14.63
N SER A 30 15.63 38.75 -15.24
CA SER A 30 14.95 39.86 -14.55
C SER A 30 13.93 39.37 -13.50
N GLN A 31 13.38 38.17 -13.67
CA GLN A 31 12.46 37.50 -12.75
C GLN A 31 13.17 36.61 -11.71
N GLY A 32 14.51 36.69 -11.65
CA GLY A 32 15.32 35.92 -10.68
C GLY A 32 15.48 34.42 -11.02
N TRP A 33 15.32 34.07 -12.28
CA TRP A 33 15.57 32.75 -12.78
C TRP A 33 16.97 32.65 -13.40
N GLU A 34 17.69 31.58 -13.14
CA GLU A 34 18.98 31.27 -13.75
C GLU A 34 18.83 30.12 -14.73
N LEU A 35 19.51 30.16 -15.88
CA LEU A 35 19.51 29.08 -16.85
C LEU A 35 20.25 27.88 -16.25
N TYR A 36 19.53 26.78 -16.06
CA TYR A 36 20.08 25.52 -15.51
C TYR A 36 20.69 24.64 -16.61
N THR A 37 19.96 24.46 -17.71
CA THR A 37 20.43 23.74 -18.89
C THR A 37 19.62 24.12 -20.12
N MET A 38 20.19 23.84 -21.30
CA MET A 38 19.55 24.07 -22.59
C MET A 38 19.83 22.88 -23.52
N HIS A 39 18.81 22.38 -24.16
CA HIS A 39 18.88 21.27 -25.11
C HIS A 39 18.17 21.64 -26.40
N GLU A 40 18.77 21.21 -27.53
CA GLU A 40 18.13 21.31 -28.84
C GLU A 40 17.17 20.13 -29.00
N ILE A 41 15.94 20.40 -29.42
CA ILE A 41 14.90 19.42 -29.71
C ILE A 41 14.41 19.57 -31.13
N GLU A 42 14.16 18.45 -31.79
CA GLU A 42 13.55 18.41 -33.14
C GLU A 42 12.03 18.52 -32.98
N THR A 43 11.43 19.47 -33.68
CA THR A 43 9.98 19.66 -33.84
C THR A 43 9.57 19.32 -35.24
N ASP A 44 8.27 19.13 -35.50
CA ASP A 44 7.76 18.63 -36.79
C ASP A 44 8.27 19.38 -38.05
N ASP A 45 8.64 20.68 -37.92
CA ASP A 45 9.11 21.51 -39.04
C ASP A 45 10.41 22.31 -38.72
N SER A 46 10.99 22.20 -37.51
CA SER A 46 12.12 23.04 -37.08
C SER A 46 12.87 22.45 -35.89
N PHE A 47 13.96 23.11 -35.48
CA PHE A 47 14.67 22.82 -34.26
C PHE A 47 14.42 23.96 -33.28
N ASP A 48 14.13 23.61 -32.00
CA ASP A 48 13.91 24.53 -30.92
C ASP A 48 14.91 24.29 -29.78
N PHE A 49 15.30 25.35 -29.06
CA PHE A 49 16.00 25.24 -27.80
C PHE A 49 15.01 25.13 -26.64
N ASN A 50 15.06 24.01 -25.91
CA ASN A 50 14.41 23.86 -24.62
C ASN A 50 15.32 24.37 -23.51
N CYS A 51 15.01 25.54 -22.97
CA CYS A 51 15.74 26.18 -21.89
C CYS A 51 15.06 25.84 -20.57
N ILE A 52 15.79 25.19 -19.68
CA ILE A 52 15.34 24.90 -18.31
C ILE A 52 15.96 25.95 -17.38
N PHE A 53 15.10 26.72 -16.72
CA PHE A 53 15.52 27.70 -15.75
C PHE A 53 15.23 27.21 -14.34
N ALA A 54 16.11 27.54 -13.40
CA ALA A 54 15.99 27.23 -11.99
C ALA A 54 16.12 28.47 -11.13
N ARG A 55 15.39 28.53 -10.03
CA ARG A 55 15.61 29.53 -8.97
C ARG A 55 15.44 28.89 -7.59
N GLN A 56 16.11 29.47 -6.60
CA GLN A 56 15.88 29.13 -5.23
C GLN A 56 14.50 29.62 -4.79
N LYS A 57 13.70 28.72 -4.21
CA LYS A 57 12.45 29.11 -3.58
C LYS A 57 12.80 29.97 -2.37
N GLN A 58 12.45 31.25 -2.41
CA GLN A 58 12.52 32.12 -1.22
C GLN A 58 11.42 31.61 -0.29
N ASP A 59 11.79 31.29 0.95
CA ASP A 59 10.81 31.08 2.01
C ASP A 59 10.16 32.45 2.26
N GLU A 60 8.94 32.60 1.76
CA GLU A 60 8.10 33.73 2.14
C GLU A 60 7.84 33.64 3.64
N GLU A 61 8.28 34.67 4.37
CA GLU A 61 7.91 34.85 5.78
C GLU A 61 6.38 34.81 5.89
N LYS A 62 5.90 33.98 6.78
CA LYS A 62 4.50 33.83 7.15
C LYS A 62 3.93 35.21 7.51
N THR A 63 3.03 35.70 6.69
CA THR A 63 2.05 36.67 7.09
C THR A 63 0.69 36.00 7.23
N ASP A 64 0.12 36.23 8.39
CA ASP A 64 -1.08 35.65 8.96
C ASP A 64 -2.34 35.82 8.10
N LEU A 65 -3.26 34.89 8.30
CA LEU A 65 -4.73 34.98 8.17
C LEU A 65 -5.41 34.80 6.81
N ASP A 66 -4.72 34.78 5.68
CA ASP A 66 -5.39 34.54 4.39
C ASP A 66 -5.38 33.04 3.96
N ASP A 67 -4.77 32.15 4.74
CA ASP A 67 -4.66 30.73 4.45
C ASP A 67 -5.94 29.89 4.76
N ILE A 68 -6.97 30.51 5.33
CA ILE A 68 -8.25 29.83 5.59
C ILE A 68 -8.97 29.46 4.27
N VAL A 69 -8.68 30.17 3.18
CA VAL A 69 -9.20 29.83 1.83
C VAL A 69 -8.56 28.55 1.27
N SER A 70 -7.34 28.20 1.73
CA SER A 70 -6.64 26.98 1.30
C SER A 70 -7.25 25.72 1.90
N VAL A 71 -7.74 25.77 3.13
CA VAL A 71 -8.34 24.62 3.84
C VAL A 71 -9.60 24.14 3.12
N THR A 72 -10.47 25.07 2.70
CA THR A 72 -11.69 24.72 1.96
C THR A 72 -11.36 24.12 0.58
N SER A 73 -10.34 24.67 -0.10
CA SER A 73 -9.91 24.15 -1.39
C SER A 73 -9.22 22.78 -1.26
N PHE A 74 -8.51 22.54 -0.16
CA PHE A 74 -7.89 21.27 0.15
C PHE A 74 -8.93 20.21 0.50
N LYS A 75 -9.90 20.51 1.37
CA LYS A 75 -11.03 19.62 1.68
C LYS A 75 -11.80 19.23 0.42
N THR A 76 -12.12 20.19 -0.45
CA THR A 76 -12.77 19.92 -1.75
C THR A 76 -11.88 19.08 -2.68
N ARG A 77 -10.57 19.22 -2.61
CA ARG A 77 -9.61 18.42 -3.40
C ARG A 77 -9.51 16.99 -2.86
N MET A 78 -9.50 16.84 -1.54
CA MET A 78 -9.57 15.53 -0.85
C MET A 78 -10.89 14.82 -1.14
N GLU A 79 -12.02 15.51 -1.02
CA GLU A 79 -13.33 14.98 -1.38
C GLU A 79 -13.38 14.50 -2.84
N LYS A 80 -12.70 15.20 -3.76
CA LYS A 80 -12.56 14.76 -5.16
C LYS A 80 -11.62 13.56 -5.32
N MET A 81 -10.60 13.42 -4.50
CA MET A 81 -9.68 12.27 -4.53
C MET A 81 -10.31 11.02 -3.91
N LEU A 82 -11.17 11.21 -2.92
CA LEU A 82 -11.89 10.14 -2.21
C LEU A 82 -13.25 9.82 -2.84
N ALA A 83 -13.78 10.71 -3.70
CA ALA A 83 -15.02 10.45 -4.43
C ALA A 83 -14.83 9.25 -5.37
N ALA A 84 -15.79 8.33 -5.34
CA ALA A 84 -15.85 7.26 -6.32
C ALA A 84 -15.78 7.83 -7.74
N PRO A 85 -15.02 7.24 -8.66
CA PRO A 85 -14.94 7.72 -10.04
C PRO A 85 -16.35 7.75 -10.65
N THR A 86 -16.70 8.87 -11.31
CA THR A 86 -17.97 8.99 -12.03
C THR A 86 -18.06 7.84 -13.04
N THR A 87 -19.10 7.02 -12.89
CA THR A 87 -19.30 5.89 -13.82
C THR A 87 -19.59 6.41 -15.24
N PRO A 88 -19.19 5.70 -16.31
CA PRO A 88 -19.50 6.07 -17.68
C PRO A 88 -21.01 6.32 -17.87
N TYR A 89 -21.86 5.58 -17.16
CA TYR A 89 -23.30 5.77 -17.20
C TYR A 89 -23.73 7.12 -16.62
N ALA A 90 -23.12 7.57 -15.52
CA ALA A 90 -23.40 8.89 -14.94
C ALA A 90 -22.92 10.00 -15.87
N THR A 91 -21.71 9.88 -16.43
CA THR A 91 -21.16 10.81 -17.41
C THR A 91 -22.02 10.87 -18.67
N CYS A 92 -22.49 9.74 -19.19
CA CYS A 92 -23.44 9.69 -20.31
C CYS A 92 -24.73 10.46 -20.03
N LYS A 93 -25.31 10.29 -18.83
CA LYS A 93 -26.51 11.05 -18.42
C LYS A 93 -26.27 12.55 -18.42
N GLU A 94 -25.14 13.01 -17.89
CA GLU A 94 -24.80 14.44 -17.89
C GLU A 94 -24.64 14.98 -19.32
N ILE A 95 -23.93 14.24 -20.19
CA ILE A 95 -23.76 14.63 -21.60
C ILE A 95 -25.11 14.66 -22.30
N GLN A 96 -25.99 13.68 -22.09
CA GLN A 96 -27.34 13.66 -22.65
C GLN A 96 -28.18 14.86 -22.22
N LEU A 97 -28.09 15.26 -20.93
CA LEU A 97 -28.74 16.46 -20.43
C LEU A 97 -28.20 17.73 -21.12
N LYS A 98 -26.88 17.85 -21.25
CA LYS A 98 -26.24 18.94 -21.98
C LYS A 98 -26.67 19.00 -23.45
N ILE A 99 -26.77 17.87 -24.12
CA ILE A 99 -27.30 17.76 -25.50
C ILE A 99 -28.75 18.23 -25.57
N SER A 100 -29.61 17.86 -24.62
CA SER A 100 -31.00 18.30 -24.57
C SER A 100 -31.09 19.82 -24.42
N ASN A 101 -30.37 20.39 -23.46
CA ASN A 101 -30.33 21.84 -23.22
C ASN A 101 -29.80 22.61 -24.45
N GLN A 102 -28.80 22.02 -25.13
CA GLN A 102 -28.23 22.62 -26.35
C GLN A 102 -29.23 22.61 -27.52
N LYS A 103 -30.00 21.54 -27.70
CA LYS A 103 -31.09 21.46 -28.69
C LYS A 103 -32.19 22.52 -28.43
N ASP A 104 -32.54 22.74 -27.16
CA ASP A 104 -33.52 23.75 -26.79
C ASP A 104 -33.02 25.18 -27.09
N ARG A 105 -31.71 25.45 -26.91
CA ARG A 105 -31.11 26.74 -27.30
C ARG A 105 -31.19 26.95 -28.81
N ILE A 106 -30.79 25.94 -29.59
CA ILE A 106 -30.83 25.99 -31.06
C ILE A 106 -32.27 26.21 -31.55
N LYS A 107 -33.25 25.54 -30.89
CA LYS A 107 -34.68 25.73 -31.21
C LYS A 107 -35.12 27.16 -31.00
N ARG A 108 -34.76 27.79 -29.85
CA ARG A 108 -35.11 29.20 -29.58
C ARG A 108 -34.48 30.15 -30.64
N ILE A 109 -33.23 29.94 -31.00
CA ILE A 109 -32.59 30.77 -32.07
C ILE A 109 -33.29 30.59 -33.40
N LYS A 110 -33.75 29.39 -33.74
CA LYS A 110 -34.55 29.15 -34.96
C LYS A 110 -35.87 29.87 -34.90
N ASP A 111 -36.60 29.77 -33.80
CA ASP A 111 -37.90 30.43 -33.59
C ASP A 111 -37.73 31.98 -33.67
N GLU A 112 -36.61 32.51 -33.17
CA GLU A 112 -36.27 33.94 -33.32
C GLU A 112 -35.96 34.35 -34.74
N LEU A 113 -35.24 33.53 -35.54
CA LEU A 113 -34.91 33.77 -36.95
C LEU A 113 -36.12 33.79 -37.86
N GLU A 114 -37.20 33.12 -37.48
CA GLU A 114 -38.47 33.11 -38.20
C GLU A 114 -39.27 34.40 -38.05
N ASN A 115 -38.83 35.32 -37.18
CA ASN A 115 -39.47 36.60 -37.00
C ASN A 115 -39.17 37.58 -38.16
N ASP A 116 -40.17 37.89 -39.00
CA ASP A 116 -40.06 38.73 -40.16
C ASP A 116 -39.65 40.19 -39.90
N ARG A 117 -39.68 40.62 -38.63
CA ARG A 117 -39.36 42.00 -38.21
C ARG A 117 -37.86 42.23 -37.90
N LEU A 118 -37.00 41.22 -37.98
CA LEU A 118 -35.58 41.34 -37.70
C LEU A 118 -34.82 42.10 -38.78
N SER A 119 -33.86 42.94 -38.37
CA SER A 119 -32.93 43.56 -39.30
C SER A 119 -31.95 42.55 -39.93
N VAL A 120 -31.36 42.88 -41.08
CA VAL A 120 -30.36 42.01 -41.73
C VAL A 120 -29.16 41.76 -40.83
N ASP A 121 -28.72 42.76 -40.05
CA ASP A 121 -27.59 42.63 -39.11
C ASP A 121 -27.92 41.68 -37.94
N ASP A 122 -29.16 41.73 -37.41
CA ASP A 122 -29.60 40.86 -36.34
C ASP A 122 -29.73 39.41 -36.80
N LYS A 123 -30.25 39.22 -38.05
CA LYS A 123 -30.27 37.88 -38.66
C LYS A 123 -28.88 37.27 -38.87
N ASN A 124 -27.90 38.08 -39.23
CA ASN A 124 -26.52 37.62 -39.41
C ASN A 124 -25.90 37.24 -38.05
N LYS A 125 -26.15 38.01 -36.96
CA LYS A 125 -25.69 37.67 -35.60
C LYS A 125 -26.30 36.36 -35.10
N LEU A 126 -27.60 36.17 -35.27
CA LEU A 126 -28.31 34.96 -34.89
C LEU A 126 -27.84 33.73 -35.69
N ASN A 127 -27.54 33.89 -36.97
CA ASN A 127 -26.98 32.83 -37.80
C ASN A 127 -25.57 32.42 -37.32
N THR A 128 -24.72 33.39 -36.96
CA THR A 128 -23.41 33.10 -36.37
C THR A 128 -23.54 32.34 -35.05
N GLN A 129 -24.42 32.83 -34.18
CA GLN A 129 -24.72 32.19 -32.91
C GLN A 129 -25.27 30.77 -33.10
N MET A 130 -26.17 30.57 -34.06
CA MET A 130 -26.69 29.23 -34.37
C MET A 130 -25.59 28.29 -34.87
N SER A 131 -24.65 28.79 -35.69
CA SER A 131 -23.50 28.02 -36.15
C SER A 131 -22.61 27.54 -34.99
N ASP A 132 -22.36 28.41 -34.00
CA ASP A 132 -21.54 28.09 -32.85
C ASP A 132 -22.26 27.07 -31.93
N GLU A 133 -23.57 27.21 -31.70
CA GLU A 133 -24.37 26.29 -30.94
C GLU A 133 -24.46 24.89 -31.60
N LEU A 134 -24.52 24.85 -32.96
CA LEU A 134 -24.48 23.59 -33.72
C LEU A 134 -23.12 22.88 -33.59
N ARG A 135 -21.99 23.62 -33.61
CA ARG A 135 -20.66 23.06 -33.38
C ARG A 135 -20.52 22.47 -32.00
N GLN A 136 -21.05 23.17 -30.96
CA GLN A 136 -21.08 22.66 -29.61
C GLN A 136 -21.92 21.39 -29.47
N LEU A 137 -23.08 21.35 -30.17
CA LEU A 137 -23.92 20.16 -30.19
C LEU A 137 -23.21 18.95 -30.81
N ASP A 138 -22.47 19.15 -31.92
CA ASP A 138 -21.73 18.09 -32.53
C ASP A 138 -20.55 17.61 -31.70
N SER A 139 -19.87 18.52 -31.00
CA SER A 139 -18.83 18.16 -30.01
C SER A 139 -19.39 17.33 -28.87
N LEU A 140 -20.57 17.69 -28.33
CA LEU A 140 -21.23 16.92 -27.27
C LEU A 140 -21.69 15.54 -27.76
N LYS A 141 -22.15 15.43 -29.01
CA LYS A 141 -22.52 14.12 -29.60
C LYS A 141 -21.28 13.22 -29.76
N GLN A 142 -20.16 13.78 -30.22
CA GLN A 142 -18.91 13.04 -30.32
C GLN A 142 -18.41 12.60 -28.94
N ALA A 143 -18.48 13.47 -27.93
CA ALA A 143 -18.15 13.11 -26.56
C ALA A 143 -19.02 11.95 -26.03
N LEU A 144 -20.34 11.98 -26.35
CA LEU A 144 -21.22 10.88 -25.98
C LEU A 144 -20.85 9.57 -26.68
N VAL A 145 -20.54 9.60 -27.97
CA VAL A 145 -20.11 8.41 -28.74
C VAL A 145 -18.82 7.83 -28.16
N ASN A 146 -17.86 8.69 -27.81
CA ASN A 146 -16.62 8.24 -27.18
C ASN A 146 -16.88 7.62 -25.80
N GLU A 147 -17.80 8.21 -24.99
CA GLU A 147 -18.09 7.71 -23.64
C GLU A 147 -18.80 6.35 -23.66
N ILE A 148 -19.67 6.09 -24.64
CA ILE A 148 -20.34 4.77 -24.81
C ILE A 148 -19.46 3.74 -25.50
N SER A 149 -18.25 4.10 -25.94
CA SER A 149 -17.33 3.15 -26.57
C SER A 149 -16.91 2.06 -25.60
N PRO A 150 -16.92 0.77 -26.02
CA PRO A 150 -16.41 -0.32 -25.18
C PRO A 150 -14.97 -0.08 -24.71
N GLU A 151 -14.13 0.59 -25.50
CA GLU A 151 -12.75 0.91 -25.14
C GLU A 151 -12.66 1.75 -23.86
N ASN A 152 -13.59 2.70 -23.69
CA ASN A 152 -13.64 3.49 -22.45
C ASN A 152 -14.01 2.64 -21.24
N MET A 153 -14.81 1.59 -21.40
CA MET A 153 -15.19 0.70 -20.31
C MET A 153 -13.98 -0.06 -19.75
N TYR A 154 -13.00 -0.42 -20.59
CA TYR A 154 -11.76 -1.06 -20.11
C TYR A 154 -10.95 -0.17 -19.15
N SER A 155 -11.06 1.15 -19.25
CA SER A 155 -10.38 2.07 -18.33
C SER A 155 -10.92 2.03 -16.91
N PHE A 156 -12.14 1.49 -16.74
CA PHE A 156 -12.81 1.29 -15.44
C PHE A 156 -12.53 -0.09 -14.82
N ILE A 157 -11.94 -1.01 -15.59
CA ILE A 157 -11.41 -2.25 -15.02
C ILE A 157 -10.07 -1.90 -14.34
N LYS A 158 -10.17 -1.16 -13.24
CA LYS A 158 -9.04 -0.84 -12.37
C LYS A 158 -9.19 -1.66 -11.12
N GLU A 159 -8.23 -2.52 -10.91
CA GLU A 159 -8.13 -3.26 -9.66
C GLU A 159 -7.44 -2.38 -8.61
N GLU A 160 -8.13 -2.14 -7.51
CA GLU A 160 -7.54 -1.55 -6.31
C GLU A 160 -7.16 -2.71 -5.38
N LYS A 161 -5.91 -3.15 -5.48
CA LYS A 161 -5.44 -4.33 -4.75
C LYS A 161 -5.53 -4.20 -3.25
N PHE A 162 -5.29 -2.98 -2.74
CA PHE A 162 -5.22 -2.71 -1.31
C PHE A 162 -6.00 -1.44 -0.99
N THR A 163 -7.12 -1.59 -0.31
CA THR A 163 -8.02 -0.49 0.02
C THR A 163 -8.26 -0.44 1.53
N VAL A 164 -8.25 0.76 2.08
CA VAL A 164 -8.65 1.06 3.46
C VAL A 164 -9.91 1.92 3.42
N GLN A 165 -11.00 1.39 3.93
CA GLN A 165 -12.26 2.10 4.05
C GLN A 165 -12.40 2.67 5.45
N LEU A 166 -12.90 3.88 5.54
CA LEU A 166 -13.03 4.66 6.78
C LEU A 166 -14.45 5.18 6.90
N SER A 167 -15.02 5.15 8.10
CA SER A 167 -16.28 5.83 8.37
C SER A 167 -16.15 7.36 8.30
N GLU A 168 -17.26 8.07 8.15
CA GLU A 168 -17.29 9.54 7.98
C GLU A 168 -16.57 10.27 9.14
N GLU A 169 -16.68 9.75 10.37
CA GLU A 169 -16.09 10.37 11.56
C GLU A 169 -14.56 10.31 11.62
N ILE A 170 -13.95 9.37 10.91
CA ILE A 170 -12.50 9.15 10.94
C ILE A 170 -11.80 9.42 9.61
N ILE A 171 -12.54 9.81 8.57
CA ILE A 171 -11.96 10.09 7.24
C ILE A 171 -10.94 11.25 7.29
N ASP A 172 -11.10 12.19 8.20
CA ASP A 172 -10.18 13.31 8.39
C ASP A 172 -8.77 12.84 8.84
N LEU A 173 -8.61 11.60 9.34
CA LEU A 173 -7.30 11.01 9.66
C LEU A 173 -6.42 10.81 8.42
N VAL A 174 -6.99 10.84 7.21
CA VAL A 174 -6.24 10.75 5.94
C VAL A 174 -5.53 12.06 5.61
N ALA A 175 -5.97 13.20 6.16
CA ALA A 175 -5.55 14.54 5.78
C ALA A 175 -4.04 14.77 5.87
N LEU A 176 -3.49 15.42 4.84
CA LEU A 176 -2.05 15.75 4.73
C LEU A 176 -1.60 16.87 5.69
N GLU A 177 -2.54 17.67 6.21
CA GLU A 177 -2.24 18.84 7.05
C GLU A 177 -1.76 18.47 8.45
N TYR A 178 -2.06 17.27 8.88
CA TYR A 178 -1.54 16.73 10.13
C TYR A 178 -0.22 16.02 9.84
N ASN A 179 0.88 16.46 10.42
CA ASN A 179 2.20 15.85 10.30
C ASN A 179 2.21 14.33 10.62
N ASN A 180 1.09 13.79 11.09
CA ASN A 180 0.88 12.40 11.50
C ASN A 180 -0.38 11.79 10.84
N GLY A 181 -0.80 12.23 9.66
CA GLY A 181 -1.93 11.64 8.93
C GLY A 181 -1.63 10.26 8.34
N LEU A 182 -2.67 9.51 7.98
CA LEU A 182 -2.54 8.14 7.43
C LEU A 182 -1.65 8.08 6.20
N LEU A 183 -1.66 9.10 5.34
CA LEU A 183 -0.78 9.12 4.15
C LEU A 183 0.69 9.14 4.53
N SER A 184 1.09 9.90 5.56
CA SER A 184 2.48 9.89 6.04
C SER A 184 2.82 8.60 6.77
N GLU A 185 1.89 8.04 7.53
CA GLU A 185 2.08 6.76 8.21
C GLU A 185 2.26 5.61 7.21
N THR A 186 1.52 5.58 6.09
CA THR A 186 1.73 4.56 5.05
C THR A 186 3.11 4.63 4.42
N VAL A 187 3.69 5.82 4.24
CA VAL A 187 5.08 5.96 3.74
C VAL A 187 6.07 5.39 4.75
N LYS A 188 5.87 5.69 6.04
CA LYS A 188 6.71 5.18 7.13
C LYS A 188 6.63 3.65 7.22
N ILE A 189 5.43 3.07 7.16
CA ILE A 189 5.23 1.62 7.16
C ILE A 189 5.91 0.98 5.95
N ARG A 190 5.69 1.54 4.75
CA ARG A 190 6.34 1.04 3.52
C ARG A 190 7.84 1.01 3.67
N GLN A 191 8.45 2.09 4.18
CA GLN A 191 9.88 2.14 4.42
C GLN A 191 10.32 1.10 5.45
N ASN A 192 9.62 0.97 6.58
CA ASN A 192 9.95 0.00 7.62
C ASN A 192 9.91 -1.46 7.11
N ILE A 193 8.86 -1.82 6.36
CA ILE A 193 8.73 -3.16 5.75
C ILE A 193 9.85 -3.38 4.72
N THR A 194 10.12 -2.38 3.88
CA THR A 194 11.19 -2.48 2.88
C THR A 194 12.55 -2.62 3.56
N ASP A 195 12.84 -1.85 4.60
CA ASP A 195 14.11 -1.91 5.32
C ASP A 195 14.29 -3.22 6.08
N LYS A 196 13.22 -3.77 6.63
CA LYS A 196 13.25 -5.00 7.41
C LYS A 196 13.20 -6.25 6.54
N LEU A 197 12.26 -6.31 5.61
CA LEU A 197 11.94 -7.53 4.86
C LEU A 197 12.37 -7.49 3.40
N GLY A 198 12.69 -6.32 2.83
CA GLY A 198 12.98 -6.18 1.40
C GLY A 198 11.73 -6.23 0.52
N TYR A 199 10.54 -6.06 1.12
CA TYR A 199 9.25 -6.05 0.43
C TYR A 199 8.68 -4.63 0.37
N VAL A 200 8.25 -4.22 -0.82
CA VAL A 200 7.62 -2.92 -1.05
C VAL A 200 6.12 -3.10 -1.17
N ILE A 201 5.35 -2.64 -0.18
CA ILE A 201 3.89 -2.68 -0.25
C ILE A 201 3.37 -1.76 -1.35
N PRO A 202 2.32 -2.16 -2.11
CA PRO A 202 1.77 -1.39 -3.20
C PRO A 202 1.12 -0.09 -2.71
N HIS A 203 0.54 0.66 -3.64
CA HIS A 203 -0.26 1.83 -3.31
C HIS A 203 -1.52 1.40 -2.54
N ILE A 204 -1.81 2.12 -1.46
CA ILE A 204 -3.00 1.91 -0.63
C ILE A 204 -4.00 3.00 -0.99
N HIS A 205 -5.23 2.60 -1.30
CA HIS A 205 -6.34 3.50 -1.60
C HIS A 205 -7.18 3.72 -0.33
N PHE A 206 -7.52 4.97 -0.05
CA PHE A 206 -8.37 5.33 1.07
C PHE A 206 -9.72 5.80 0.55
N HIS A 207 -10.81 5.21 1.05
CA HIS A 207 -12.17 5.56 0.67
C HIS A 207 -13.04 5.84 1.91
N ASN A 208 -14.02 6.73 1.74
CA ASN A 208 -15.13 6.82 2.68
C ASN A 208 -16.12 5.67 2.41
N ASP A 209 -16.65 5.06 3.47
CA ASP A 209 -17.67 4.03 3.36
C ASP A 209 -18.78 4.32 4.38
N ASP A 210 -19.94 4.68 3.87
CA ASP A 210 -21.14 5.04 4.68
C ASP A 210 -21.82 3.80 5.31
N GLU A 211 -21.42 2.59 4.92
CA GLU A 211 -21.93 1.33 5.49
C GLU A 211 -21.18 0.95 6.78
N LEU A 212 -20.03 1.56 7.04
CA LEU A 212 -19.27 1.34 8.27
C LEU A 212 -19.95 2.00 9.47
N GLY A 213 -19.88 1.34 10.61
CA GLY A 213 -20.30 1.92 11.89
C GLY A 213 -19.39 3.07 12.32
N GLN A 214 -19.84 3.85 13.31
CA GLN A 214 -19.06 4.97 13.84
C GLN A 214 -17.68 4.55 14.32
N ASN A 215 -16.65 5.30 13.91
CA ASN A 215 -15.25 5.03 14.24
C ASN A 215 -14.71 3.67 13.72
N GLU A 216 -15.40 3.03 12.81
CA GLU A 216 -14.95 1.80 12.16
C GLU A 216 -14.06 2.09 10.95
N PHE A 217 -13.12 1.19 10.73
CA PHE A 217 -12.40 1.08 9.47
C PHE A 217 -12.32 -0.39 9.03
N SER A 218 -12.22 -0.60 7.73
CA SER A 218 -11.96 -1.93 7.18
C SER A 218 -10.81 -1.90 6.19
N ILE A 219 -10.13 -3.04 6.04
CA ILE A 219 -9.09 -3.25 5.03
C ILE A 219 -9.59 -4.31 4.07
N LYS A 220 -9.50 -4.00 2.78
CA LYS A 220 -9.88 -4.92 1.70
C LYS A 220 -8.69 -5.21 0.79
N ILE A 221 -8.57 -6.46 0.38
CA ILE A 221 -7.64 -6.93 -0.66
C ILE A 221 -8.50 -7.50 -1.78
N HIS A 222 -8.32 -7.00 -3.03
CA HIS A 222 -9.15 -7.37 -4.17
C HIS A 222 -10.66 -7.31 -3.86
N ASP A 223 -11.09 -6.21 -3.21
CA ASP A 223 -12.47 -5.97 -2.75
C ASP A 223 -13.01 -6.94 -1.67
N ILE A 224 -12.18 -7.86 -1.17
CA ILE A 224 -12.52 -8.77 -0.07
C ILE A 224 -12.09 -8.15 1.25
N GLU A 225 -13.03 -7.99 2.20
CA GLU A 225 -12.72 -7.53 3.55
C GLU A 225 -11.90 -8.59 4.29
N VAL A 226 -10.67 -8.21 4.68
CA VAL A 226 -9.71 -9.08 5.39
C VAL A 226 -9.46 -8.63 6.83
N PHE A 227 -9.84 -7.40 7.16
CA PHE A 227 -9.71 -6.85 8.51
C PHE A 227 -10.76 -5.76 8.76
N ARG A 228 -11.24 -5.69 10.01
CA ARG A 228 -12.11 -4.62 10.51
C ARG A 228 -11.66 -4.22 11.91
N GLY A 229 -11.66 -2.93 12.19
CA GLY A 229 -11.23 -2.39 13.47
C GLY A 229 -11.97 -1.13 13.88
N LEU A 230 -11.77 -0.74 15.15
CA LEU A 230 -12.32 0.48 15.73
C LEU A 230 -11.19 1.39 16.19
N VAL A 231 -11.28 2.68 15.90
CA VAL A 231 -10.33 3.69 16.38
C VAL A 231 -11.06 4.94 16.86
N PHE A 232 -10.47 5.64 17.79
CA PHE A 232 -11.07 6.84 18.40
C PHE A 232 -10.10 8.01 18.28
N PRO A 233 -10.37 9.03 17.41
CA PRO A 233 -9.43 10.09 17.07
C PRO A 233 -8.87 10.89 18.24
N ASN A 234 -9.62 11.15 19.27
CA ASN A 234 -9.20 11.96 20.43
C ASN A 234 -8.77 11.10 21.64
N TYR A 235 -8.45 9.83 21.37
CA TYR A 235 -8.03 8.87 22.38
C TYR A 235 -6.69 8.25 21.98
N VAL A 236 -5.99 7.74 22.97
CA VAL A 236 -4.76 6.97 22.86
C VAL A 236 -5.01 5.57 23.41
N ALA A 237 -4.62 4.58 22.65
CA ALA A 237 -4.80 3.19 23.01
C ALA A 237 -3.59 2.65 23.77
N PHE A 238 -3.84 1.84 24.80
CA PHE A 238 -2.82 1.16 25.61
C PHE A 238 -3.22 -0.30 25.79
N TYR A 239 -2.25 -1.19 25.77
CA TYR A 239 -2.53 -2.55 26.21
C TYR A 239 -2.72 -2.58 27.71
N LYS A 240 -3.71 -3.35 28.18
CA LYS A 240 -4.04 -3.43 29.61
C LYS A 240 -2.83 -3.81 30.49
N ASP A 241 -1.94 -4.65 29.98
CA ASP A 241 -0.77 -5.15 30.69
C ASP A 241 0.29 -4.05 30.93
N ASP A 242 0.27 -3.00 30.10
CA ASP A 242 1.21 -1.85 30.20
C ASP A 242 0.70 -0.77 31.18
N LEU A 243 -0.61 -0.76 31.45
CA LEU A 243 -1.26 0.21 32.35
C LEU A 243 -1.22 -0.21 33.84
N LYS A 244 -0.03 -0.46 34.36
CA LYS A 244 0.13 -0.84 35.76
C LYS A 244 -0.27 0.30 36.71
N GLY A 245 -1.31 0.06 37.50
CA GLY A 245 -1.79 1.04 38.49
C GLY A 245 -2.79 2.07 37.99
N TYR A 246 -3.15 2.03 36.71
CA TYR A 246 -4.23 2.85 36.16
C TYR A 246 -5.59 2.25 36.49
N GLY A 247 -6.46 3.06 37.13
CA GLY A 247 -7.87 2.71 37.37
C GLY A 247 -8.72 3.06 36.18
N ILE A 248 -9.26 2.06 35.50
CA ILE A 248 -10.18 2.25 34.37
C ILE A 248 -11.41 3.03 34.83
N THR A 249 -11.76 4.09 34.12
CA THR A 249 -12.91 4.96 34.40
C THR A 249 -14.04 4.71 33.41
N ASP A 250 -15.24 5.19 33.68
CA ASP A 250 -16.40 5.06 32.79
C ASP A 250 -16.23 5.82 31.46
N GLU A 251 -15.24 6.71 31.37
CA GLU A 251 -14.93 7.46 30.14
C GLU A 251 -13.94 6.72 29.23
N ASP A 252 -13.30 5.65 29.74
CA ASP A 252 -12.34 4.86 29.01
C ASP A 252 -13.06 3.78 28.18
N ILE A 253 -12.61 3.57 26.95
CA ILE A 253 -13.23 2.60 26.05
C ILE A 253 -12.38 1.33 26.08
N VAL A 254 -12.99 0.23 26.53
CA VAL A 254 -12.33 -1.08 26.56
C VAL A 254 -12.73 -1.87 25.32
N ALA A 255 -11.75 -2.29 24.53
CA ALA A 255 -11.95 -3.08 23.32
C ALA A 255 -10.99 -4.28 23.29
N ILE A 256 -11.16 -5.12 22.29
CA ILE A 256 -10.21 -6.18 21.94
C ILE A 256 -9.45 -5.70 20.70
N ASP A 257 -8.15 -5.76 20.75
CA ASP A 257 -7.29 -5.51 19.60
C ASP A 257 -7.40 -6.70 18.62
N ASN A 258 -7.94 -6.46 17.44
CA ASN A 258 -8.13 -7.49 16.42
C ASN A 258 -6.81 -8.00 15.79
N ILE A 259 -5.69 -7.31 16.01
CA ILE A 259 -4.37 -7.73 15.55
C ILE A 259 -3.78 -8.80 16.50
N THR A 260 -3.88 -8.56 17.81
CA THR A 260 -3.19 -9.39 18.83
C THR A 260 -4.13 -10.21 19.69
N GLY A 261 -5.44 -9.99 19.64
CA GLY A 261 -6.44 -10.59 20.53
C GLY A 261 -6.36 -10.11 21.98
N LYS A 262 -5.52 -9.12 22.28
CA LYS A 262 -5.34 -8.58 23.64
C LYS A 262 -6.37 -7.50 23.95
N LYS A 263 -6.62 -7.29 25.26
CA LYS A 263 -7.44 -6.15 25.69
C LYS A 263 -6.67 -4.85 25.52
N ILE A 264 -7.27 -3.91 24.80
CA ILE A 264 -6.79 -2.56 24.56
C ILE A 264 -7.76 -1.56 25.22
N ILE A 265 -7.21 -0.50 25.79
CA ILE A 265 -7.96 0.52 26.51
C ILE A 265 -7.67 1.85 25.83
N TRP A 266 -8.70 2.51 25.34
CA TRP A 266 -8.62 3.83 24.76
C TRP A 266 -8.91 4.87 25.83
N ILE A 267 -7.95 5.73 26.09
CA ILE A 267 -8.00 6.78 27.13
C ILE A 267 -7.95 8.13 26.42
N LYS A 268 -8.77 9.09 26.86
CA LYS A 268 -8.77 10.44 26.29
C LYS A 268 -7.36 11.05 26.33
N GLU A 269 -6.94 11.64 25.23
CA GLU A 269 -5.61 12.23 25.07
C GLU A 269 -5.23 13.19 26.20
N GLU A 270 -6.18 14.00 26.67
CA GLU A 270 -5.97 14.95 27.78
C GLU A 270 -5.50 14.30 29.08
N LYS A 271 -5.87 13.02 29.30
CA LYS A 271 -5.53 12.25 30.51
C LYS A 271 -4.20 11.50 30.40
N THR A 272 -3.60 11.47 29.20
CA THR A 272 -2.43 10.61 28.91
C THR A 272 -1.10 11.33 28.96
N ARG A 273 -1.07 12.63 29.31
CA ARG A 273 0.13 13.48 29.27
C ARG A 273 1.37 12.89 29.96
N ASP A 274 1.17 12.14 31.05
CA ASP A 274 2.27 11.59 31.83
C ASP A 274 2.81 10.25 31.29
N PHE A 275 2.08 9.58 30.39
CA PHE A 275 2.40 8.25 29.84
C PHE A 275 2.16 8.10 28.33
N TRP A 276 2.03 9.23 27.60
CA TRP A 276 1.81 9.30 26.18
C TRP A 276 2.80 8.46 25.36
N GLN A 277 4.06 8.39 25.75
CA GLN A 277 5.11 7.70 25.00
C GLN A 277 4.90 6.18 24.84
N GLN A 278 4.00 5.58 25.61
CA GLN A 278 3.67 4.15 25.55
C GLN A 278 2.36 3.88 24.80
N GLY A 279 1.65 4.92 24.40
CA GLY A 279 0.35 4.83 23.76
C GLY A 279 0.41 4.71 22.26
N ILE A 280 -0.69 4.30 21.67
CA ILE A 280 -0.88 4.11 20.23
C ILE A 280 -2.01 5.06 19.79
N SER A 281 -1.72 6.01 18.92
CA SER A 281 -2.74 6.90 18.36
C SER A 281 -3.67 6.13 17.38
N ALA A 282 -4.81 6.74 17.01
CA ALA A 282 -5.72 6.16 16.02
C ALA A 282 -5.03 5.89 14.66
N VAL A 283 -4.20 6.83 14.22
CA VAL A 283 -3.42 6.69 12.97
C VAL A 283 -2.42 5.55 13.06
N GLU A 284 -1.67 5.46 14.16
CA GLU A 284 -0.69 4.39 14.37
C GLU A 284 -1.37 3.01 14.52
N TYR A 285 -2.58 2.94 15.06
CA TYR A 285 -3.33 1.68 15.16
C TYR A 285 -3.77 1.19 13.76
N ILE A 286 -4.33 2.08 12.93
CA ILE A 286 -4.63 1.75 11.52
C ILE A 286 -3.34 1.36 10.79
N GLY A 287 -2.24 2.08 11.03
CA GLY A 287 -0.93 1.76 10.48
C GLY A 287 -0.45 0.36 10.85
N LYS A 288 -0.58 -0.05 12.12
CA LYS A 288 -0.25 -1.40 12.58
C LYS A 288 -1.13 -2.47 11.93
N ALA A 289 -2.41 -2.19 11.71
CA ALA A 289 -3.30 -3.08 10.98
C ALA A 289 -2.85 -3.23 9.52
N ILE A 290 -2.49 -2.13 8.86
CA ILE A 290 -1.94 -2.15 7.48
C ILE A 290 -0.65 -2.98 7.43
N GLU A 291 0.30 -2.75 8.35
CA GLU A 291 1.55 -3.52 8.43
C GLU A 291 1.28 -5.01 8.60
N HIS A 292 0.41 -5.36 9.55
CA HIS A 292 0.03 -6.75 9.83
C HIS A 292 -0.57 -7.45 8.60
N ILE A 293 -1.56 -6.82 7.96
CA ILE A 293 -2.23 -7.36 6.78
C ILE A 293 -1.27 -7.45 5.59
N SER A 294 -0.40 -6.44 5.40
CA SER A 294 0.59 -6.45 4.31
C SER A 294 1.56 -7.64 4.37
N ILE A 295 1.83 -8.14 5.57
CA ILE A 295 2.72 -9.30 5.77
C ILE A 295 1.92 -10.61 5.74
N ARG A 296 0.77 -10.67 6.43
CA ARG A 296 -0.08 -11.86 6.51
C ARG A 296 -0.58 -12.29 5.13
N ASP A 297 -1.09 -11.33 4.37
CA ASP A 297 -1.76 -11.57 3.09
C ASP A 297 -0.86 -11.22 1.89
N VAL A 298 0.45 -11.24 2.09
CA VAL A 298 1.44 -10.89 1.04
C VAL A 298 1.29 -11.73 -0.24
N SER A 299 0.82 -12.98 -0.14
CA SER A 299 0.56 -13.86 -1.29
C SER A 299 -0.49 -13.30 -2.26
N ASP A 300 -1.47 -12.58 -1.71
CA ASP A 300 -2.55 -11.98 -2.49
C ASP A 300 -2.20 -10.55 -2.95
N ILE A 301 -1.40 -9.84 -2.14
CA ILE A 301 -1.01 -8.46 -2.43
C ILE A 301 0.11 -8.39 -3.47
N MET A 302 1.16 -9.22 -3.32
CA MET A 302 2.31 -9.25 -4.25
C MET A 302 1.90 -9.83 -5.59
N ASP A 303 2.11 -9.10 -6.67
CA ASP A 303 1.86 -9.60 -8.02
C ASP A 303 3.14 -9.94 -8.80
N TYR A 304 2.98 -10.40 -10.04
CA TYR A 304 4.11 -10.73 -10.91
C TYR A 304 4.96 -9.50 -11.30
N ASN A 305 4.37 -8.29 -11.31
CA ASN A 305 5.13 -7.07 -11.58
C ASN A 305 6.07 -6.74 -10.42
N ASP A 306 5.64 -6.99 -9.18
CA ASP A 306 6.48 -6.79 -8.00
C ASP A 306 7.64 -7.78 -7.99
N VAL A 307 7.39 -9.04 -8.36
CA VAL A 307 8.43 -10.07 -8.55
C VAL A 307 9.40 -9.65 -9.65
N ASN A 308 8.89 -9.17 -10.80
CA ASN A 308 9.73 -8.71 -11.91
C ASN A 308 10.64 -7.54 -11.50
N LYS A 309 10.17 -6.59 -10.68
CA LYS A 309 11.04 -5.51 -10.15
C LYS A 309 12.19 -6.05 -9.31
N LEU A 310 11.96 -7.10 -8.51
CA LEU A 310 13.02 -7.76 -7.75
C LEU A 310 14.01 -8.49 -8.67
N ILE A 311 13.52 -9.13 -9.75
CA ILE A 311 14.34 -9.74 -10.79
C ILE A 311 15.21 -8.67 -11.48
N GLU A 312 14.65 -7.52 -11.84
CA GLU A 312 15.37 -6.41 -12.46
C GLU A 312 16.58 -5.95 -11.63
N ILE A 313 16.44 -5.87 -10.30
CA ILE A 313 17.55 -5.55 -9.39
C ILE A 313 18.70 -6.56 -9.52
N VAL A 314 18.38 -7.85 -9.68
CA VAL A 314 19.39 -8.89 -9.87
C VAL A 314 20.02 -8.80 -11.26
N LEU A 315 19.20 -8.54 -12.29
CA LEU A 315 19.63 -8.44 -13.68
C LEU A 315 20.64 -7.30 -13.90
N GLU A 316 20.56 -6.20 -13.17
CA GLU A 316 21.48 -5.05 -13.34
C GLU A 316 22.96 -5.44 -13.34
N ASN A 317 23.37 -6.37 -12.46
CA ASN A 317 24.78 -6.73 -12.29
C ASN A 317 25.04 -8.24 -12.25
N ASN A 318 24.01 -9.08 -12.21
CA ASN A 318 24.13 -10.52 -11.98
C ASN A 318 23.14 -11.30 -12.89
N SER A 319 23.05 -10.94 -14.17
CA SER A 319 22.07 -11.54 -15.09
C SER A 319 22.19 -13.07 -15.16
N PHE A 320 23.40 -13.62 -15.04
CA PHE A 320 23.65 -15.06 -15.03
C PHE A 320 22.88 -15.81 -13.92
N LEU A 321 22.62 -15.16 -12.77
CA LEU A 321 21.83 -15.77 -11.69
C LEU A 321 20.38 -15.97 -12.08
N VAL A 322 19.83 -15.09 -12.93
CA VAL A 322 18.46 -15.19 -13.43
C VAL A 322 18.38 -16.12 -14.62
N ASP A 323 19.29 -15.92 -15.61
CA ASP A 323 19.31 -16.66 -16.87
C ASP A 323 19.49 -18.18 -16.66
N ASN A 324 20.21 -18.57 -15.60
CA ASN A 324 20.47 -19.97 -15.26
C ASN A 324 19.28 -20.69 -14.63
N ILE A 325 18.32 -19.97 -14.07
CA ILE A 325 17.21 -20.58 -13.29
C ILE A 325 15.84 -20.36 -13.93
N ILE A 326 15.58 -19.20 -14.50
CA ILE A 326 14.27 -18.83 -15.04
C ILE A 326 14.31 -18.84 -16.58
N PRO A 327 13.41 -19.56 -17.27
CA PRO A 327 12.31 -20.39 -16.74
C PRO A 327 12.68 -21.89 -16.59
N GLU A 328 13.95 -22.29 -16.77
CA GLU A 328 14.34 -23.70 -16.97
C GLU A 328 14.13 -24.57 -15.73
N PHE A 329 14.45 -24.05 -14.56
CA PHE A 329 14.34 -24.79 -13.29
C PHE A 329 13.16 -24.34 -12.44
N ILE A 330 12.90 -23.02 -12.38
CA ILE A 330 11.76 -22.46 -11.66
C ILE A 330 11.00 -21.48 -12.53
N THR A 331 9.71 -21.38 -12.32
CA THR A 331 8.84 -20.39 -12.94
C THR A 331 8.80 -19.10 -12.11
N ILE A 332 8.34 -17.99 -12.72
CA ILE A 332 8.07 -16.76 -11.98
C ILE A 332 7.02 -17.01 -10.87
N ALA A 333 6.09 -17.97 -11.07
CA ALA A 333 5.11 -18.35 -10.08
C ALA A 333 5.76 -19.04 -8.86
N ASP A 334 6.75 -19.92 -9.09
CA ASP A 334 7.50 -20.56 -8.00
C ASP A 334 8.34 -19.54 -7.24
N LEU A 335 8.96 -18.59 -7.95
CA LEU A 335 9.69 -17.50 -7.30
C LEU A 335 8.75 -16.62 -6.46
N LYS A 336 7.56 -16.28 -6.98
CA LYS A 336 6.53 -15.56 -6.21
C LYS A 336 6.17 -16.34 -4.94
N TYR A 337 5.91 -17.64 -5.06
CA TYR A 337 5.59 -18.50 -3.93
C TYR A 337 6.71 -18.47 -2.87
N LEU A 338 7.96 -18.66 -3.28
CA LEU A 338 9.12 -18.61 -2.39
C LEU A 338 9.24 -17.27 -1.65
N LEU A 339 9.16 -16.16 -2.39
CA LEU A 339 9.24 -14.81 -1.82
C LEU A 339 8.12 -14.54 -0.82
N THR A 340 6.87 -14.89 -1.18
CA THR A 340 5.72 -14.66 -0.30
C THR A 340 5.76 -15.51 0.96
N CYS A 341 6.21 -16.78 0.87
CA CYS A 341 6.43 -17.62 2.05
C CYS A 341 7.48 -17.03 2.98
N LEU A 342 8.65 -16.62 2.45
CA LEU A 342 9.70 -15.99 3.25
C LEU A 342 9.20 -14.73 3.94
N ILE A 343 8.52 -13.83 3.23
CA ILE A 343 8.01 -12.57 3.78
C ILE A 343 6.93 -12.83 4.83
N ARG A 344 5.98 -13.73 4.58
CA ARG A 344 4.93 -14.12 5.54
C ARG A 344 5.52 -14.64 6.84
N GLU A 345 6.58 -15.42 6.74
CA GLU A 345 7.34 -15.93 7.87
C GLU A 345 8.33 -14.90 8.45
N GLN A 346 8.31 -13.66 7.92
CA GLN A 346 9.17 -12.53 8.29
C GLN A 346 10.67 -12.83 8.13
N VAL A 347 11.02 -13.63 7.16
CA VAL A 347 12.40 -13.82 6.70
C VAL A 347 12.73 -12.76 5.66
N SER A 348 13.79 -12.01 5.90
CA SER A 348 14.17 -10.89 5.02
C SER A 348 14.68 -11.36 3.67
N VAL A 349 14.07 -10.85 2.59
CA VAL A 349 14.53 -11.03 1.19
C VAL A 349 15.37 -9.84 0.72
N LYS A 350 15.73 -8.91 1.61
CA LYS A 350 16.50 -7.70 1.30
C LYS A 350 17.82 -8.01 0.60
N ASN A 351 18.48 -9.10 0.99
CA ASN A 351 19.69 -9.60 0.33
C ASN A 351 19.33 -10.40 -0.94
N ILE A 352 18.64 -9.75 -1.88
CA ILE A 352 18.05 -10.42 -3.04
C ILE A 352 19.08 -11.16 -3.89
N ILE A 353 20.30 -10.64 -4.05
CA ILE A 353 21.37 -11.30 -4.80
C ILE A 353 21.76 -12.61 -4.11
N TYR A 354 21.98 -12.58 -2.79
CA TYR A 354 22.29 -13.78 -2.02
C TYR A 354 21.16 -14.80 -2.05
N LEU A 355 19.92 -14.34 -2.04
CA LEU A 355 18.74 -15.20 -2.22
C LEU A 355 18.80 -15.93 -3.58
N PHE A 356 19.07 -15.20 -4.67
CA PHE A 356 19.21 -15.81 -5.99
C PHE A 356 20.40 -16.76 -6.11
N GLU A 357 21.51 -16.48 -5.43
CA GLU A 357 22.63 -17.44 -5.32
C GLU A 357 22.16 -18.75 -4.69
N LYS A 358 21.39 -18.69 -3.58
CA LYS A 358 20.89 -19.88 -2.90
C LYS A 358 19.81 -20.62 -3.71
N ILE A 359 18.96 -19.89 -4.41
CA ILE A 359 18.04 -20.52 -5.36
C ILE A 359 18.82 -21.27 -6.46
N ASN A 360 19.91 -20.68 -7.00
CA ASN A 360 20.76 -21.37 -7.96
C ASN A 360 21.39 -22.64 -7.39
N ASP A 361 21.90 -22.58 -6.15
CA ASP A 361 22.52 -23.74 -5.48
C ASP A 361 21.55 -24.92 -5.32
N TYR A 362 20.27 -24.63 -5.16
CA TYR A 362 19.22 -25.61 -4.84
C TYR A 362 18.11 -25.73 -5.90
N ALA A 363 18.28 -25.19 -7.09
CA ALA A 363 17.28 -25.14 -8.15
C ALA A 363 16.80 -26.55 -8.62
N ASN A 364 17.55 -27.61 -8.31
CA ASN A 364 17.23 -29.00 -8.68
C ASN A 364 16.41 -29.74 -7.60
N GLU A 365 15.99 -29.07 -6.53
CA GLU A 365 15.10 -29.71 -5.54
C GLU A 365 13.77 -30.10 -6.19
N PRO A 366 13.19 -31.25 -5.78
CA PRO A 366 12.05 -31.84 -6.49
C PRO A 366 10.77 -31.01 -6.36
N THR A 367 10.60 -30.28 -5.27
CA THR A 367 9.42 -29.46 -5.03
C THR A 367 9.81 -28.03 -4.62
N LYS A 368 8.87 -27.09 -4.76
CA LYS A 368 9.05 -25.69 -4.31
C LYS A 368 9.11 -25.60 -2.78
N GLU A 369 8.49 -26.52 -2.07
CA GLU A 369 8.56 -26.66 -0.62
C GLU A 369 9.97 -27.08 -0.18
N ASP A 370 10.56 -28.08 -0.84
CA ASP A 370 11.95 -28.49 -0.58
C ASP A 370 12.92 -27.35 -0.88
N LEU A 371 12.70 -26.61 -1.98
CA LEU A 371 13.49 -25.43 -2.30
C LEU A 371 13.39 -24.36 -1.21
N LEU A 372 12.17 -24.09 -0.71
CA LEU A 372 11.94 -23.13 0.38
C LEU A 372 12.73 -23.54 1.62
N ASP A 373 12.67 -24.80 2.02
CA ASP A 373 13.36 -25.29 3.21
C ASP A 373 14.90 -25.23 3.06
N LYS A 374 15.44 -25.53 1.88
CA LYS A 374 16.89 -25.40 1.62
C LYS A 374 17.34 -23.94 1.64
N VAL A 375 16.57 -23.04 1.03
CA VAL A 375 16.84 -21.61 1.05
C VAL A 375 16.78 -21.08 2.49
N ARG A 376 15.76 -21.45 3.27
CA ARG A 376 15.68 -21.06 4.68
C ARG A 376 16.86 -21.57 5.50
N LEU A 377 17.25 -22.82 5.28
CA LEU A 377 18.43 -23.39 5.97
C LEU A 377 19.70 -22.60 5.66
N ALA A 378 19.89 -22.15 4.42
CA ALA A 378 21.01 -21.26 4.06
C ALA A 378 20.92 -19.89 4.74
N PHE A 379 19.71 -19.43 5.09
CA PHE A 379 19.44 -18.17 5.78
C PHE A 379 19.39 -18.30 7.31
N SER A 380 19.60 -19.49 7.89
CA SER A 380 19.45 -19.77 9.33
C SER A 380 20.17 -18.76 10.24
N LYS A 381 21.41 -18.38 9.90
CA LYS A 381 22.16 -17.40 10.68
C LYS A 381 21.50 -16.02 10.68
N LEU A 382 20.91 -15.60 9.55
CA LEU A 382 20.22 -14.32 9.43
C LEU A 382 18.90 -14.38 10.21
N ILE A 383 18.13 -15.47 10.06
CA ILE A 383 16.85 -15.69 10.76
C ILE A 383 17.07 -15.66 12.28
N ILE A 384 18.04 -16.41 12.80
CA ILE A 384 18.29 -16.47 14.24
C ILE A 384 18.83 -15.15 14.76
N LYS A 385 19.71 -14.46 14.01
CA LYS A 385 20.22 -13.14 14.40
C LYS A 385 19.08 -12.12 14.61
N ASP A 386 18.06 -12.15 13.77
CA ASP A 386 16.91 -11.23 13.88
C ASP A 386 16.01 -11.57 15.08
N LEU A 387 15.99 -12.84 15.50
CA LEU A 387 15.19 -13.34 16.62
C LEU A 387 15.93 -13.31 17.97
N ALA A 388 17.26 -13.36 17.94
CA ALA A 388 18.07 -13.42 19.16
C ALA A 388 18.10 -12.06 19.88
N LYS A 389 17.85 -12.08 21.18
CA LYS A 389 18.08 -10.95 22.09
C LYS A 389 19.39 -11.18 22.85
N ASP A 390 20.33 -10.28 22.72
CA ASP A 390 21.67 -10.39 23.36
C ASP A 390 22.41 -11.73 23.06
N GLY A 391 22.22 -12.25 21.84
CA GLY A 391 22.84 -13.52 21.41
C GLY A 391 22.13 -14.78 21.94
N GLU A 392 20.99 -14.64 22.59
CA GLU A 392 20.21 -15.72 23.15
C GLU A 392 18.85 -15.85 22.45
N ILE A 393 18.41 -17.07 22.21
CA ILE A 393 17.09 -17.38 21.65
C ILE A 393 16.35 -18.37 22.56
N ASN A 394 15.10 -18.03 22.92
CA ASN A 394 14.23 -18.85 23.74
C ASN A 394 13.26 -19.61 22.86
N VAL A 395 13.35 -20.94 22.87
CA VAL A 395 12.64 -21.84 21.95
C VAL A 395 11.69 -22.76 22.72
N ILE A 396 10.51 -22.96 22.16
CA ILE A 396 9.51 -23.95 22.59
C ILE A 396 9.66 -25.19 21.69
N GLU A 397 9.53 -26.37 22.25
CA GLU A 397 9.49 -27.65 21.50
C GLU A 397 8.11 -28.29 21.61
N PHE A 398 7.78 -29.17 20.69
CA PHE A 398 6.69 -30.10 20.86
C PHE A 398 7.08 -31.22 21.85
N SER A 399 6.10 -31.70 22.62
CA SER A 399 6.23 -32.95 23.34
C SER A 399 6.11 -34.14 22.36
N ASP A 400 6.59 -35.31 22.78
CA ASP A 400 6.50 -36.53 21.96
C ASP A 400 5.03 -36.82 21.60
N GLU A 401 4.09 -36.59 22.52
CA GLU A 401 2.64 -36.75 22.32
C GLU A 401 2.12 -35.75 21.25
N THR A 402 2.57 -34.51 21.27
CA THR A 402 2.16 -33.49 20.28
C THR A 402 2.76 -33.80 18.92
N LEU A 403 4.01 -34.29 18.87
CA LEU A 403 4.63 -34.72 17.60
C LEU A 403 3.85 -35.92 16.99
N GLU A 404 3.54 -36.95 17.76
CA GLU A 404 2.72 -38.09 17.30
C GLU A 404 1.35 -37.62 16.78
N LYS A 405 0.77 -36.61 17.45
CA LYS A 405 -0.50 -36.02 17.03
C LYS A 405 -0.37 -35.27 15.71
N VAL A 406 0.69 -34.47 15.55
CA VAL A 406 0.96 -33.74 14.29
C VAL A 406 1.30 -34.69 13.16
N ASP A 407 2.07 -35.77 13.43
CA ASP A 407 2.37 -36.79 12.44
C ASP A 407 1.10 -37.49 11.97
N SER A 408 0.09 -37.66 12.83
CA SER A 408 -1.21 -38.22 12.46
C SER A 408 -2.02 -37.37 11.50
N PHE A 409 -1.65 -36.11 11.31
CA PHE A 409 -2.28 -35.24 10.30
C PHE A 409 -1.91 -35.63 8.87
N PHE A 410 -0.78 -36.34 8.71
CA PHE A 410 -0.34 -36.87 7.43
C PHE A 410 -0.85 -38.30 7.23
N ASP A 411 -1.78 -38.47 6.32
CA ASP A 411 -2.30 -39.77 5.92
C ASP A 411 -1.91 -40.03 4.45
N SER A 412 -1.65 -41.27 4.11
CA SER A 412 -1.40 -41.64 2.72
C SER A 412 -2.45 -42.64 2.27
N GLU A 413 -3.41 -42.16 1.48
CA GLU A 413 -4.40 -42.99 0.79
C GLU A 413 -4.04 -43.10 -0.70
N ASP A 414 -3.96 -44.31 -1.23
CA ASP A 414 -3.70 -44.60 -2.65
C ASP A 414 -2.42 -43.97 -3.25
N GLY A 415 -1.42 -43.67 -2.40
CA GLY A 415 -0.14 -43.04 -2.81
C GLY A 415 -0.18 -41.53 -2.92
N GLU A 416 -1.27 -40.89 -2.51
CA GLU A 416 -1.37 -39.47 -2.35
C GLU A 416 -1.26 -39.10 -0.86
N ASN A 417 -0.44 -38.10 -0.54
CA ASN A 417 -0.35 -37.56 0.81
C ASN A 417 -1.56 -36.66 1.08
N ILE A 418 -2.42 -37.09 1.98
CA ILE A 418 -3.61 -36.34 2.38
C ILE A 418 -3.36 -35.78 3.77
N ILE A 419 -3.57 -34.44 3.93
CA ILE A 419 -3.48 -33.77 5.22
C ILE A 419 -4.88 -33.74 5.82
N ARG A 420 -5.08 -34.42 6.96
CA ARG A 420 -6.34 -34.44 7.71
C ARG A 420 -6.12 -33.78 9.05
N ILE A 421 -6.63 -32.52 9.20
CA ILE A 421 -6.45 -31.73 10.40
C ILE A 421 -7.82 -31.42 11.00
N GLU A 422 -8.02 -31.75 12.26
CA GLU A 422 -9.20 -31.32 13.01
C GLU A 422 -8.93 -29.96 13.66
N ALA A 423 -9.86 -29.01 13.51
CA ALA A 423 -9.72 -27.65 14.04
C ALA A 423 -9.54 -27.63 15.57
N CYS A 424 -10.13 -28.61 16.30
CA CYS A 424 -9.97 -28.73 17.74
C CYS A 424 -8.52 -29.04 18.14
N ASP A 425 -7.81 -29.84 17.38
CA ASP A 425 -6.42 -30.22 17.64
C ASP A 425 -5.48 -29.04 17.46
N VAL A 426 -5.67 -28.29 16.38
CA VAL A 426 -4.91 -27.06 16.15
C VAL A 426 -5.14 -26.05 17.26
N GLN A 427 -6.40 -25.85 17.69
CA GLN A 427 -6.73 -24.96 18.80
C GLN A 427 -6.11 -25.40 20.11
N GLU A 428 -6.07 -26.71 20.39
CA GLU A 428 -5.44 -27.23 21.61
C GLU A 428 -3.94 -26.91 21.64
N ILE A 429 -3.23 -27.23 20.54
CA ILE A 429 -1.79 -26.96 20.41
C ILE A 429 -1.53 -25.45 20.54
N ALA A 430 -2.26 -24.62 19.82
CA ALA A 430 -2.14 -23.18 19.87
C ALA A 430 -2.40 -22.60 21.27
N ASN A 431 -3.42 -23.12 21.97
CA ASN A 431 -3.72 -22.72 23.34
C ASN A 431 -2.58 -23.07 24.31
N ASN A 432 -1.93 -24.23 24.12
CA ASN A 432 -0.81 -24.63 24.96
C ASN A 432 0.42 -23.74 24.70
N ILE A 433 0.71 -23.40 23.44
CA ILE A 433 1.76 -22.42 23.07
C ILE A 433 1.44 -21.05 23.73
N ASN A 434 0.21 -20.55 23.56
CA ASN A 434 -0.21 -19.25 24.14
C ASN A 434 -0.12 -19.22 25.67
N LYS A 435 -0.49 -20.30 26.36
CA LYS A 435 -0.34 -20.42 27.83
C LYS A 435 1.13 -20.37 28.24
N LEU A 436 2.00 -21.10 27.54
CA LEU A 436 3.43 -21.12 27.83
C LEU A 436 4.06 -19.75 27.53
N ALA A 437 3.71 -19.12 26.40
CA ALA A 437 4.17 -17.79 26.03
C ALA A 437 3.79 -16.74 27.09
N LYS A 438 2.54 -16.75 27.57
CA LYS A 438 2.09 -15.87 28.66
C LYS A 438 2.88 -16.12 29.95
N LYS A 439 3.05 -17.41 30.36
CA LYS A 439 3.79 -17.78 31.54
C LYS A 439 5.25 -17.31 31.49
N LYS A 440 5.88 -17.36 30.36
CA LYS A 440 7.27 -16.96 30.10
C LYS A 440 7.42 -15.50 29.69
N LYS A 441 6.32 -14.75 29.49
CA LYS A 441 6.28 -13.37 29.00
C LYS A 441 6.98 -13.17 27.67
N LEU A 442 6.75 -14.09 26.75
CA LEU A 442 7.29 -14.01 25.38
C LEU A 442 6.41 -13.08 24.54
N GLU A 443 7.02 -12.09 23.90
CA GLU A 443 6.36 -11.23 22.90
C GLU A 443 6.26 -11.94 21.54
N VAL A 444 7.29 -12.73 21.23
CA VAL A 444 7.43 -13.53 20.01
C VAL A 444 7.66 -14.97 20.44
N PRO A 445 6.63 -15.83 20.42
CA PRO A 445 6.81 -17.26 20.63
C PRO A 445 7.61 -17.87 19.46
N ILE A 446 8.65 -18.65 19.79
CA ILE A 446 9.48 -19.35 18.79
C ILE A 446 9.32 -20.83 19.04
N LEU A 447 8.78 -21.54 18.06
CA LEU A 447 8.53 -22.98 18.06
C LEU A 447 9.59 -23.66 17.19
N ALA A 448 10.29 -24.67 17.72
CA ALA A 448 11.19 -25.52 16.95
C ALA A 448 10.53 -26.88 16.69
N VAL A 449 10.56 -27.30 15.44
CA VAL A 449 9.96 -28.55 14.97
C VAL A 449 10.89 -29.21 13.91
N PRO A 450 10.72 -30.50 13.59
CA PRO A 450 11.38 -31.11 12.44
C PRO A 450 11.09 -30.34 11.14
N MET A 451 12.05 -30.36 10.19
CA MET A 451 11.97 -29.53 8.97
C MET A 451 10.77 -29.93 8.10
N ASP A 452 10.47 -31.18 7.98
CA ASP A 452 9.39 -31.76 7.16
C ASP A 452 7.98 -31.26 7.55
N ILE A 453 7.76 -30.93 8.83
CA ILE A 453 6.48 -30.42 9.33
C ILE A 453 6.48 -28.89 9.56
N ARG A 454 7.64 -28.23 9.42
CA ARG A 454 7.84 -26.81 9.78
C ARG A 454 6.86 -25.86 9.10
N HIS A 455 6.79 -25.94 7.77
CA HIS A 455 5.95 -25.02 6.98
C HIS A 455 4.47 -25.22 7.29
N MET A 456 4.02 -26.48 7.39
CA MET A 456 2.65 -26.80 7.78
C MET A 456 2.33 -26.25 9.18
N CYS A 457 3.21 -26.49 10.17
CA CYS A 457 3.02 -25.95 11.52
C CYS A 457 2.90 -24.42 11.53
N PHE A 458 3.69 -23.72 10.70
CA PHE A 458 3.55 -22.27 10.55
C PHE A 458 2.18 -21.91 9.99
N VAL A 459 1.76 -22.53 8.90
CA VAL A 459 0.49 -22.21 8.23
C VAL A 459 -0.71 -22.39 9.16
N ILE A 460 -0.78 -23.50 9.89
CA ILE A 460 -1.94 -23.84 10.72
C ILE A 460 -1.94 -23.12 12.08
N LEU A 461 -0.78 -22.83 12.66
CA LEU A 461 -0.69 -22.25 14.01
C LEU A 461 -0.59 -20.74 14.02
N SER A 462 -0.10 -20.11 12.96
CA SER A 462 0.08 -18.65 12.88
C SER A 462 -1.23 -17.86 12.99
N GLU A 463 -2.36 -18.48 12.61
CA GLU A 463 -3.69 -17.87 12.74
C GLU A 463 -4.17 -17.78 14.22
N PHE A 464 -3.67 -18.68 15.09
CA PHE A 464 -4.10 -18.80 16.48
C PHE A 464 -3.07 -18.33 17.49
N VAL A 465 -1.80 -18.20 17.07
CA VAL A 465 -0.70 -17.77 17.96
C VAL A 465 -0.10 -16.48 17.40
N PRO A 466 -0.42 -15.32 18.01
CA PRO A 466 0.09 -14.04 17.53
C PRO A 466 1.62 -13.99 17.53
N ASN A 467 2.21 -13.44 16.47
CA ASN A 467 3.65 -13.29 16.27
C ASN A 467 4.45 -14.59 16.33
N LEU A 468 3.83 -15.74 16.09
CA LEU A 468 4.53 -17.03 16.08
C LEU A 468 5.66 -17.05 15.05
N ARG A 469 6.79 -17.60 15.46
CA ARG A 469 7.89 -18.00 14.58
C ARG A 469 8.06 -19.50 14.67
N VAL A 470 8.13 -20.16 13.52
CA VAL A 470 8.39 -21.60 13.46
C VAL A 470 9.75 -21.80 12.79
N LEU A 471 10.67 -22.43 13.51
CA LEU A 471 11.99 -22.78 13.04
C LEU A 471 12.08 -24.29 12.87
N ALA A 472 12.82 -24.73 11.87
CA ALA A 472 13.26 -26.11 11.82
C ALA A 472 14.35 -26.35 12.88
N CYS A 473 14.41 -27.56 13.45
CA CYS A 473 15.49 -27.92 14.37
C CYS A 473 16.86 -27.79 13.70
N GLU A 474 16.94 -28.02 12.39
CA GLU A 474 18.13 -27.90 11.56
C GLU A 474 18.55 -26.43 11.32
N GLU A 475 17.63 -25.49 11.47
CA GLU A 475 17.94 -24.04 11.41
C GLU A 475 18.61 -23.52 12.69
N LEU A 476 18.60 -24.28 13.79
CA LEU A 476 19.19 -23.89 15.05
C LEU A 476 20.72 -24.00 15.01
N VAL A 477 21.37 -22.90 14.67
CA VAL A 477 22.84 -22.86 14.51
C VAL A 477 23.56 -22.62 15.86
N SER A 478 24.70 -23.27 16.03
CA SER A 478 25.49 -23.25 17.29
C SER A 478 26.14 -21.90 17.63
N ASP A 479 26.10 -20.94 16.72
CA ASP A 479 26.68 -19.59 16.92
C ASP A 479 25.89 -18.78 17.97
N PHE A 480 24.69 -19.21 18.34
CA PHE A 480 23.79 -18.55 19.28
C PHE A 480 23.49 -19.44 20.48
N ASN A 481 23.20 -18.83 21.64
CA ASN A 481 22.79 -19.54 22.84
C ASN A 481 21.31 -19.92 22.76
N ILE A 482 21.03 -21.18 22.44
CA ILE A 482 19.65 -21.70 22.31
C ILE A 482 19.19 -22.23 23.64
N LYS A 483 18.10 -21.65 24.18
CA LYS A 483 17.47 -22.09 25.41
C LYS A 483 16.09 -22.69 25.16
N PHE A 484 15.95 -23.96 25.43
CA PHE A 484 14.67 -24.64 25.41
C PHE A 484 13.92 -24.32 26.71
N ILE A 485 12.80 -23.61 26.60
CA ILE A 485 12.08 -23.00 27.75
C ILE A 485 10.82 -23.76 28.14
N GLY A 486 10.41 -24.75 27.35
CA GLY A 486 9.27 -25.62 27.63
C GLY A 486 8.88 -26.48 26.45
N ARG A 487 8.01 -27.47 26.73
CA ARG A 487 7.38 -28.36 25.74
C ARG A 487 5.87 -28.19 25.78
N VAL A 488 5.23 -28.31 24.63
CA VAL A 488 3.78 -28.21 24.47
C VAL A 488 3.22 -29.43 23.79
#